data_55c56820879d3734bc4f4255ec10cb91
#
_entry.id   55c56820879d3734bc4f4255ec10cb91
#
_cell.length_a   1.000
_cell.length_b   1.000
_cell.length_c   1.000
_cell.angle_alpha   90.00
_cell.angle_beta   90.00
_cell.angle_gamma   90.00
#
_symmetry.space_group_name_H-M   'P 1'
#
loop_
_entity.id
_entity.type
_entity.pdbx_description
1 polymer ?
#
loop_
_entity_poly.entity_id
_entity_poly.type
_entity_poly.pdbx_seq_one_letter_code
_entity_poly.pdbx_strand_id
1 'polypeptide(L)'
;MEAYQGTGFLQSSALRQLDKFLREHHQEWARQVPNLETFERGLHARLLAFERELMAEELAHYDVVAEQVVVNGVVYSQPREETEAYMTSAGEVVVKRHLYRPAGRSTRHICPLELQAGIVEGFFTPVAARQAAYVVAHMPPATGAALLVELGSMRPSASSLERLPKGLSARWEAHRQDWEAQLRTFEDVPTEATTLVVSLDGVLAPMRNTAPDKADLTVTEKQPTGPKGYQEVGCGTISLHDAEGERLQTVRYGRMPESKKATLCEELEAEVQAILAVQPRLRVVKLADGARDNWRFLRALNLGVPAGQIESWDIVDFYHACDHLKHALDVIWGEHTPKGQAEFARLKTLLKEADDGVERVIETLRYRVRKAKGHKGEQLIKELTYFRNQRHRMHYHQVCTAP
;
A
#
# COMPACT_ATOMS: atom_id res chain seq x y z
N MET A 1 24.93 33.00 6.67
CA MET A 1 23.43 33.12 6.79
C MET A 1 23.11 34.57 6.49
N GLU A 2 23.11 34.93 5.20
CA GLU A 2 22.64 36.25 4.77
C GLU A 2 21.11 36.25 4.92
N ALA A 3 20.62 37.29 5.58
CA ALA A 3 19.22 37.47 5.81
C ALA A 3 18.46 37.53 4.48
N TYR A 4 17.41 36.72 4.36
CA TYR A 4 16.42 36.79 3.30
C TYR A 4 15.95 38.26 3.16
N GLN A 5 16.57 39.00 2.27
CA GLN A 5 16.11 40.33 1.90
C GLN A 5 14.89 40.10 1.01
N GLY A 6 13.72 40.07 1.63
CA GLY A 6 12.44 40.01 0.96
C GLY A 6 12.25 41.16 -0.02
N THR A 7 12.86 41.03 -1.16
CA THR A 7 12.64 41.92 -2.29
C THR A 7 11.46 41.41 -3.07
N GLY A 8 10.31 42.02 -2.86
CA GLY A 8 9.41 42.07 -3.97
C GLY A 8 8.07 41.37 -3.87
N PHE A 9 7.54 40.91 -2.71
CA PHE A 9 6.13 40.54 -2.62
C PHE A 9 5.20 41.64 -3.21
N LEU A 10 5.57 42.92 -3.03
CA LEU A 10 4.83 44.05 -3.60
C LEU A 10 4.98 44.17 -5.14
N GLN A 11 5.94 43.48 -5.75
CA GLN A 11 6.17 43.48 -7.20
C GLN A 11 5.55 42.29 -7.93
N SER A 12 5.05 41.27 -7.19
CA SER A 12 4.37 40.12 -7.76
C SER A 12 3.24 40.54 -8.69
N SER A 13 3.26 40.01 -9.92
CA SER A 13 2.21 40.24 -10.91
C SER A 13 0.88 39.64 -10.47
N ALA A 14 0.92 38.45 -9.89
CA ALA A 14 -0.27 37.73 -9.41
C ALA A 14 -0.90 38.45 -8.19
N LEU A 15 -0.07 39.01 -7.28
CA LEU A 15 -0.59 39.78 -6.15
C LEU A 15 -1.31 41.05 -6.60
N ARG A 16 -0.76 41.76 -7.60
CA ARG A 16 -1.45 42.93 -8.19
C ARG A 16 -2.77 42.57 -8.85
N GLN A 17 -2.83 41.43 -9.53
CA GLN A 17 -4.08 40.93 -10.11
C GLN A 17 -5.11 40.54 -9.07
N LEU A 18 -4.67 39.98 -7.94
CA LEU A 18 -5.55 39.67 -6.80
C LEU A 18 -6.10 40.95 -6.17
N ASP A 19 -5.26 41.93 -5.89
CA ASP A 19 -5.69 43.23 -5.35
C ASP A 19 -6.71 43.94 -6.29
N LYS A 20 -6.41 43.97 -7.59
CA LYS A 20 -7.33 44.50 -8.58
C LYS A 20 -8.70 43.80 -8.56
N PHE A 21 -8.71 42.45 -8.54
CA PHE A 21 -9.92 41.66 -8.47
C PHE A 21 -10.77 41.95 -7.22
N LEU A 22 -10.14 42.05 -6.05
CA LEU A 22 -10.82 42.36 -4.80
C LEU A 22 -11.45 43.77 -4.80
N ARG A 23 -10.74 44.76 -5.38
CA ARG A 23 -11.28 46.11 -5.54
C ARG A 23 -12.47 46.15 -6.50
N GLU A 24 -12.38 45.47 -7.63
CA GLU A 24 -13.47 45.39 -8.62
C GLU A 24 -14.71 44.74 -8.00
N HIS A 25 -14.51 43.63 -7.30
CA HIS A 25 -15.60 42.93 -6.59
C HIS A 25 -16.25 43.82 -5.52
N HIS A 26 -15.44 44.59 -4.73
CA HIS A 26 -15.98 45.51 -3.76
C HIS A 26 -16.82 46.64 -4.42
N GLN A 27 -16.42 47.11 -5.59
CA GLN A 27 -17.20 48.10 -6.35
C GLN A 27 -18.49 47.53 -6.94
N GLU A 28 -18.52 46.25 -7.28
CA GLU A 28 -19.70 45.54 -7.78
C GLU A 28 -20.81 45.52 -6.72
N TRP A 29 -20.47 45.32 -5.43
CA TRP A 29 -21.41 45.37 -4.31
C TRP A 29 -22.21 46.68 -4.23
N ALA A 30 -21.63 47.78 -4.68
CA ALA A 30 -22.33 49.08 -4.71
C ALA A 30 -23.41 49.15 -5.81
N ARG A 31 -23.42 48.21 -6.76
CA ARG A 31 -24.30 48.19 -7.93
C ARG A 31 -25.30 47.05 -7.89
N GLN A 32 -24.87 45.88 -7.48
CA GLN A 32 -25.69 44.66 -7.40
C GLN A 32 -25.05 43.67 -6.43
N VAL A 33 -25.82 42.68 -5.96
CA VAL A 33 -25.28 41.57 -5.16
C VAL A 33 -24.47 40.66 -6.09
N PRO A 34 -23.15 40.50 -5.85
CA PRO A 34 -22.33 39.65 -6.71
C PRO A 34 -22.65 38.17 -6.54
N ASN A 35 -22.38 37.38 -7.58
CA ASN A 35 -22.51 35.93 -7.53
C ASN A 35 -21.32 35.32 -6.73
N LEU A 36 -21.63 34.60 -5.64
CA LEU A 36 -20.62 34.00 -4.76
C LEU A 36 -19.76 32.97 -5.47
N GLU A 37 -20.32 32.10 -6.32
CA GLU A 37 -19.58 31.08 -7.07
C GLU A 37 -18.54 31.72 -8.00
N THR A 38 -18.92 32.82 -8.67
CA THR A 38 -18.01 33.58 -9.54
C THR A 38 -16.87 34.18 -8.71
N PHE A 39 -17.18 34.69 -7.52
CA PHE A 39 -16.15 35.21 -6.62
C PHE A 39 -15.20 34.13 -6.10
N GLU A 40 -15.72 32.99 -5.61
CA GLU A 40 -14.90 31.86 -5.13
C GLU A 40 -13.96 31.36 -6.22
N ARG A 41 -14.47 31.09 -7.43
CA ARG A 41 -13.64 30.65 -8.55
C ARG A 41 -12.59 31.70 -8.94
N GLY A 42 -12.98 32.95 -8.96
CA GLY A 42 -12.07 34.06 -9.28
C GLY A 42 -10.98 34.26 -8.24
N LEU A 43 -11.31 34.15 -6.98
CA LEU A 43 -10.37 34.23 -5.85
C LEU A 43 -9.40 33.04 -5.88
N HIS A 44 -9.93 31.82 -5.97
CA HIS A 44 -9.11 30.59 -6.02
C HIS A 44 -8.09 30.63 -7.17
N ALA A 45 -8.54 30.97 -8.37
CA ALA A 45 -7.65 31.06 -9.52
C ALA A 45 -6.48 32.05 -9.33
N ARG A 46 -6.72 33.18 -8.64
CA ARG A 46 -5.69 34.19 -8.39
C ARG A 46 -4.75 33.81 -7.26
N LEU A 47 -5.27 33.16 -6.22
CA LEU A 47 -4.43 32.61 -5.15
C LEU A 47 -3.50 31.53 -5.68
N LEU A 48 -4.00 30.61 -6.52
CA LEU A 48 -3.14 29.61 -7.19
C LEU A 48 -2.12 30.24 -8.12
N ALA A 49 -2.47 31.33 -8.82
CA ALA A 49 -1.51 32.03 -9.67
C ALA A 49 -0.37 32.66 -8.84
N PHE A 50 -0.70 33.23 -7.68
CA PHE A 50 0.28 33.78 -6.75
C PHE A 50 1.16 32.67 -6.14
N GLU A 51 0.58 31.57 -5.72
CA GLU A 51 1.31 30.43 -5.20
C GLU A 51 2.28 29.84 -6.25
N ARG A 52 1.85 29.73 -7.53
CA ARG A 52 2.73 29.30 -8.63
C ARG A 52 3.90 30.26 -8.87
N GLU A 53 3.68 31.58 -8.77
CA GLU A 53 4.73 32.57 -8.91
C GLU A 53 5.81 32.39 -7.82
N LEU A 54 5.38 32.21 -6.56
CA LEU A 54 6.29 31.93 -5.43
C LEU A 54 7.01 30.58 -5.57
N MET A 55 6.29 29.55 -6.00
CA MET A 55 6.89 28.22 -6.21
C MET A 55 7.92 28.23 -7.34
N ALA A 56 7.71 29.03 -8.39
CA ALA A 56 8.68 29.18 -9.46
C ALA A 56 9.95 29.91 -8.98
N GLU A 57 9.79 30.97 -8.18
CA GLU A 57 10.92 31.69 -7.56
C GLU A 57 11.69 30.76 -6.62
N GLU A 58 11.00 30.02 -5.75
CA GLU A 58 11.64 29.09 -4.82
C GLU A 58 12.38 27.98 -5.56
N LEU A 59 11.78 27.35 -6.56
CA LEU A 59 12.45 26.32 -7.36
C LEU A 59 13.70 26.85 -8.06
N ALA A 60 13.68 28.09 -8.51
CA ALA A 60 14.86 28.71 -9.14
C ALA A 60 16.04 28.83 -8.17
N HIS A 61 15.82 28.95 -6.85
CA HIS A 61 16.90 28.98 -5.86
C HIS A 61 17.63 27.64 -5.69
N TYR A 62 17.01 26.51 -6.09
CA TYR A 62 17.66 25.20 -6.09
C TYR A 62 18.54 24.97 -7.33
N ASP A 63 18.51 25.86 -8.32
CA ASP A 63 19.38 25.74 -9.48
C ASP A 63 20.82 26.12 -9.13
N VAL A 64 21.77 25.46 -9.76
CA VAL A 64 23.19 25.68 -9.54
C VAL A 64 23.82 26.11 -10.86
N VAL A 65 24.45 27.27 -10.86
CA VAL A 65 25.20 27.79 -12.00
C VAL A 65 26.71 27.75 -11.67
N ALA A 66 27.38 26.70 -12.14
CA ALA A 66 28.82 26.52 -11.91
C ALA A 66 29.49 25.85 -13.14
N GLU A 67 30.80 25.97 -13.27
CA GLU A 67 31.52 25.25 -14.34
C GLU A 67 31.48 23.73 -14.16
N GLN A 68 31.47 23.28 -12.90
CA GLN A 68 31.42 21.86 -12.52
C GLN A 68 30.62 21.66 -11.25
N VAL A 69 29.96 20.51 -11.16
CA VAL A 69 29.28 20.05 -9.94
C VAL A 69 29.72 18.62 -9.62
N VAL A 70 29.80 18.28 -8.35
CA VAL A 70 30.16 16.93 -7.90
C VAL A 70 28.97 16.29 -7.21
N VAL A 71 28.55 15.14 -7.72
CA VAL A 71 27.44 14.36 -7.14
C VAL A 71 27.90 12.92 -6.92
N ASN A 72 27.84 12.44 -5.69
CA ASN A 72 28.30 11.11 -5.30
C ASN A 72 29.73 10.79 -5.77
N GLY A 73 30.65 11.77 -5.69
CA GLY A 73 32.04 11.60 -6.11
C GLY A 73 32.29 11.67 -7.61
N VAL A 74 31.25 11.84 -8.42
CA VAL A 74 31.36 11.97 -9.87
C VAL A 74 31.33 13.45 -10.26
N VAL A 75 32.30 13.88 -11.09
CA VAL A 75 32.37 15.26 -11.61
C VAL A 75 31.51 15.38 -12.86
N TYR A 76 30.64 16.36 -12.88
CA TYR A 76 29.81 16.76 -14.01
C TYR A 76 30.18 18.17 -14.44
N SER A 77 30.20 18.42 -15.74
CA SER A 77 30.61 19.70 -16.34
C SER A 77 29.74 20.08 -17.54
N GLN A 78 30.10 21.12 -18.25
CA GLN A 78 29.38 21.60 -19.43
C GLN A 78 27.92 21.94 -19.12
N PRO A 79 27.68 22.96 -18.27
CA PRO A 79 26.33 23.39 -17.97
C PRO A 79 25.57 23.83 -19.23
N ARG A 80 24.30 23.37 -19.32
CA ARG A 80 23.39 23.81 -20.38
C ARG A 80 22.12 24.33 -19.72
N GLU A 81 21.79 25.59 -19.93
CA GLU A 81 20.52 26.18 -19.51
C GLU A 81 19.39 25.65 -20.41
N GLU A 82 18.31 25.24 -19.79
CA GLU A 82 17.03 24.92 -20.45
C GLU A 82 15.86 25.33 -19.57
N THR A 83 14.67 25.34 -20.13
CA THR A 83 13.44 25.66 -19.44
C THR A 83 12.62 24.38 -19.30
N GLU A 84 12.11 24.11 -18.10
CA GLU A 84 11.33 22.92 -17.82
C GLU A 84 10.09 23.26 -17.00
N ALA A 85 9.04 22.46 -17.20
CA ALA A 85 7.79 22.56 -16.47
C ALA A 85 7.73 21.53 -15.34
N TYR A 86 7.41 21.99 -14.13
CA TYR A 86 7.23 21.14 -12.96
C TYR A 86 5.82 21.26 -12.43
N MET A 87 5.22 20.13 -12.05
CA MET A 87 3.92 20.07 -11.40
C MET A 87 4.07 20.30 -9.90
N THR A 88 3.53 21.39 -9.40
CA THR A 88 3.42 21.71 -7.97
C THR A 88 2.01 21.44 -7.45
N SER A 89 1.79 21.56 -6.14
CA SER A 89 0.44 21.50 -5.55
C SER A 89 -0.51 22.60 -6.06
N ALA A 90 0.05 23.74 -6.50
CA ALA A 90 -0.70 24.86 -7.08
C ALA A 90 -0.89 24.76 -8.61
N GLY A 91 -0.33 23.72 -9.24
CA GLY A 91 -0.34 23.52 -10.68
C GLY A 91 1.05 23.59 -11.30
N GLU A 92 1.10 23.67 -12.62
CA GLU A 92 2.33 23.70 -13.39
C GLU A 92 3.05 25.04 -13.26
N VAL A 93 4.36 24.98 -13.04
CA VAL A 93 5.27 26.13 -13.03
C VAL A 93 6.42 25.88 -14.00
N VAL A 94 6.89 26.92 -14.64
CA VAL A 94 7.99 26.86 -15.62
C VAL A 94 9.21 27.54 -15.03
N VAL A 95 10.34 26.81 -14.98
CA VAL A 95 11.58 27.30 -14.35
C VAL A 95 12.77 27.07 -15.28
N LYS A 96 13.71 27.97 -15.27
CA LYS A 96 15.01 27.79 -15.90
C LYS A 96 15.89 26.92 -15.01
N ARG A 97 16.62 25.97 -15.61
CA ARG A 97 17.49 25.02 -14.92
C ARG A 97 18.77 24.73 -15.69
N HIS A 98 19.79 24.26 -15.01
CA HIS A 98 21.03 23.83 -15.63
C HIS A 98 21.16 22.30 -15.59
N LEU A 99 21.47 21.73 -16.74
CA LEU A 99 21.83 20.32 -16.89
C LEU A 99 23.33 20.18 -17.03
N TYR A 100 23.91 19.18 -16.37
CA TYR A 100 25.33 18.88 -16.38
C TYR A 100 25.59 17.51 -16.95
N ARG A 101 26.69 17.36 -17.69
CA ARG A 101 27.15 16.08 -18.26
C ARG A 101 28.27 15.48 -17.42
N PRO A 102 28.28 14.14 -17.23
CA PRO A 102 29.43 13.47 -16.62
C PRO A 102 30.63 13.51 -17.58
N ALA A 103 31.83 13.48 -17.03
CA ALA A 103 33.05 13.28 -17.82
C ALA A 103 33.00 11.91 -18.49
N GLY A 104 33.25 11.83 -19.81
CA GLY A 104 33.26 10.59 -20.57
C GLY A 104 32.09 10.42 -21.56
N ARG A 105 31.83 9.17 -21.98
CA ARG A 105 30.83 8.86 -23.02
C ARG A 105 29.38 8.67 -22.50
N SER A 106 29.11 8.87 -21.22
CA SER A 106 27.76 8.76 -20.67
C SER A 106 26.85 9.87 -21.21
N THR A 107 25.65 9.50 -21.60
CA THR A 107 24.60 10.43 -22.05
C THR A 107 23.68 10.90 -20.93
N ARG A 108 23.87 10.38 -19.71
CA ARG A 108 23.00 10.68 -18.57
C ARG A 108 23.37 12.04 -17.98
N HIS A 109 22.50 13.02 -18.18
CA HIS A 109 22.62 14.34 -17.55
C HIS A 109 22.10 14.28 -16.12
N ILE A 110 22.58 15.22 -15.29
CA ILE A 110 21.99 15.51 -13.99
C ILE A 110 21.48 16.95 -13.96
N CYS A 111 20.47 17.19 -13.18
CA CYS A 111 19.91 18.50 -12.86
C CYS A 111 20.07 18.73 -11.35
N PRO A 112 20.96 19.63 -10.90
CA PRO A 112 21.11 19.92 -9.47
C PRO A 112 19.82 20.40 -8.83
N LEU A 113 19.03 21.24 -9.50
CA LEU A 113 17.72 21.69 -9.05
C LEU A 113 16.82 20.48 -8.70
N GLU A 114 16.70 19.51 -9.61
CA GLU A 114 15.84 18.34 -9.37
C GLU A 114 16.32 17.50 -8.19
N LEU A 115 17.62 17.33 -8.04
CA LEU A 115 18.21 16.58 -6.93
C LEU A 115 17.99 17.28 -5.59
N GLN A 116 18.20 18.59 -5.53
CA GLN A 116 18.08 19.38 -4.29
C GLN A 116 16.62 19.59 -3.88
N ALA A 117 15.74 19.91 -4.84
CA ALA A 117 14.31 20.09 -4.60
C ALA A 117 13.55 18.76 -4.43
N GLY A 118 14.21 17.61 -4.65
CA GLY A 118 13.57 16.28 -4.53
C GLY A 118 12.51 16.03 -5.59
N ILE A 119 12.69 16.53 -6.81
CA ILE A 119 11.74 16.34 -7.92
C ILE A 119 11.58 14.86 -8.23
N VAL A 120 10.35 14.40 -8.30
CA VAL A 120 9.98 13.02 -8.57
C VAL A 120 9.64 12.85 -10.04
N GLU A 121 10.24 11.83 -10.68
CA GLU A 121 10.05 11.51 -12.11
C GLU A 121 10.34 12.70 -13.05
N GLY A 122 11.25 13.58 -12.67
CA GLY A 122 11.62 14.77 -13.44
C GLY A 122 10.46 15.75 -13.67
N PHE A 123 9.36 15.64 -12.93
CA PHE A 123 8.15 16.43 -13.18
C PHE A 123 7.42 16.89 -11.91
N PHE A 124 7.24 16.04 -10.91
CA PHE A 124 6.44 16.39 -9.72
C PHE A 124 7.31 16.94 -8.59
N THR A 125 6.90 18.03 -7.96
CA THR A 125 7.44 18.40 -6.65
C THR A 125 7.03 17.35 -5.59
N PRO A 126 7.73 17.24 -4.44
CA PRO A 126 7.44 16.20 -3.44
C PRO A 126 5.99 16.17 -2.97
N VAL A 127 5.38 17.34 -2.71
CA VAL A 127 3.97 17.42 -2.27
C VAL A 127 3.03 17.00 -3.39
N ALA A 128 3.24 17.48 -4.62
CA ALA A 128 2.45 17.10 -5.77
C ALA A 128 2.55 15.60 -6.08
N ALA A 129 3.76 15.02 -5.97
CA ALA A 129 3.97 13.59 -6.14
C ALA A 129 3.19 12.78 -5.09
N ARG A 130 3.21 13.19 -3.81
CA ARG A 130 2.46 12.55 -2.74
C ARG A 130 0.95 12.60 -2.99
N GLN A 131 0.41 13.76 -3.38
CA GLN A 131 -1.02 13.92 -3.69
C GLN A 131 -1.41 13.08 -4.91
N ALA A 132 -0.62 13.11 -5.99
CA ALA A 132 -0.86 12.31 -7.18
C ALA A 132 -0.78 10.80 -6.88
N ALA A 133 0.20 10.35 -6.11
CA ALA A 133 0.34 8.96 -5.68
C ALA A 133 -0.86 8.51 -4.83
N TYR A 134 -1.33 9.36 -3.91
CA TYR A 134 -2.53 9.09 -3.12
C TYR A 134 -3.76 8.91 -4.01
N VAL A 135 -3.96 9.78 -4.99
CA VAL A 135 -5.10 9.69 -5.92
C VAL A 135 -5.06 8.39 -6.72
N VAL A 136 -3.91 8.02 -7.30
CA VAL A 136 -3.82 6.78 -8.10
C VAL A 136 -3.83 5.50 -7.27
N ALA A 137 -3.59 5.58 -5.96
CA ALA A 137 -3.80 4.46 -5.05
C ALA A 137 -5.30 4.12 -4.85
N HIS A 138 -6.21 5.09 -5.11
CA HIS A 138 -7.64 4.93 -4.88
C HIS A 138 -8.46 4.84 -6.17
N MET A 139 -7.92 5.28 -7.31
CA MET A 139 -8.65 5.30 -8.57
C MET A 139 -7.74 5.18 -9.80
N PRO A 140 -8.29 4.77 -10.96
CA PRO A 140 -7.53 4.70 -12.21
C PRO A 140 -6.96 6.08 -12.62
N PRO A 141 -5.80 6.14 -13.28
CA PRO A 141 -5.12 7.39 -13.64
C PRO A 141 -5.98 8.39 -14.43
N ALA A 142 -6.83 7.91 -15.35
CA ALA A 142 -7.72 8.78 -16.11
C ALA A 142 -8.78 9.47 -15.21
N THR A 143 -9.38 8.72 -14.29
CA THR A 143 -10.32 9.26 -13.30
C THR A 143 -9.62 10.21 -12.34
N GLY A 144 -8.41 9.84 -11.90
CA GLY A 144 -7.58 10.68 -11.03
C GLY A 144 -7.20 12.01 -11.67
N ALA A 145 -6.85 12.02 -12.97
CA ALA A 145 -6.58 13.25 -13.70
C ALA A 145 -7.81 14.17 -13.75
N ALA A 146 -8.99 13.61 -14.01
CA ALA A 146 -10.25 14.37 -14.03
C ALA A 146 -10.58 14.94 -12.64
N LEU A 147 -10.40 14.16 -11.57
CA LEU A 147 -10.61 14.62 -10.20
C LEU A 147 -9.68 15.79 -9.84
N LEU A 148 -8.39 15.70 -10.15
CA LEU A 148 -7.41 16.76 -9.86
C LEU A 148 -7.73 18.06 -10.62
N VAL A 149 -8.26 17.95 -11.85
CA VAL A 149 -8.76 19.11 -12.61
C VAL A 149 -9.97 19.75 -11.92
N GLU A 150 -10.92 18.93 -11.44
CA GLU A 150 -12.12 19.44 -10.76
C GLU A 150 -11.77 20.12 -9.43
N LEU A 151 -10.80 19.61 -8.69
CA LEU A 151 -10.28 20.23 -7.48
C LEU A 151 -9.50 21.54 -7.75
N GLY A 152 -9.15 21.80 -9.02
CA GLY A 152 -8.72 23.10 -9.54
C GLY A 152 -7.24 23.45 -9.38
N SER A 153 -6.42 22.63 -8.71
CA SER A 153 -5.01 22.96 -8.46
C SER A 153 -4.05 22.30 -9.45
N MET A 154 -4.04 20.99 -9.54
CA MET A 154 -3.14 20.23 -10.41
C MET A 154 -3.84 19.73 -11.68
N ARG A 155 -3.10 19.66 -12.81
CA ARG A 155 -3.59 19.13 -14.09
C ARG A 155 -2.60 18.14 -14.72
N PRO A 156 -2.18 17.10 -14.02
CA PRO A 156 -1.29 16.11 -14.60
C PRO A 156 -2.03 15.30 -15.67
N SER A 157 -1.32 14.86 -16.71
CA SER A 157 -1.89 13.93 -17.68
C SER A 157 -2.11 12.54 -17.05
N ALA A 158 -3.05 11.77 -17.60
CA ALA A 158 -3.26 10.38 -17.17
C ALA A 158 -1.98 9.54 -17.32
N SER A 159 -1.17 9.81 -18.35
CA SER A 159 0.12 9.12 -18.56
C SER A 159 1.17 9.51 -17.53
N SER A 160 1.20 10.76 -17.07
CA SER A 160 2.09 11.18 -15.96
C SER A 160 1.70 10.48 -14.66
N LEU A 161 0.40 10.40 -14.38
CA LEU A 161 -0.14 9.66 -13.23
C LEU A 161 0.14 8.15 -13.31
N GLU A 162 0.12 7.55 -14.50
CA GLU A 162 0.45 6.13 -14.69
C GLU A 162 1.95 5.84 -14.49
N ARG A 163 2.83 6.77 -14.89
CA ARG A 163 4.29 6.62 -14.71
C ARG A 163 4.74 6.77 -13.27
N LEU A 164 4.11 7.65 -12.51
CA LEU A 164 4.52 7.99 -11.15
C LEU A 164 4.66 6.75 -10.22
N PRO A 165 3.66 5.86 -10.08
CA PRO A 165 3.82 4.67 -9.25
C PRO A 165 4.93 3.74 -9.72
N LYS A 166 5.14 3.63 -11.04
CA LYS A 166 6.19 2.78 -11.62
C LYS A 166 7.59 3.30 -11.25
N GLY A 167 7.80 4.62 -11.36
CA GLY A 167 9.06 5.24 -10.98
C GLY A 167 9.31 5.17 -9.48
N LEU A 168 8.29 5.44 -8.65
CA LEU A 168 8.38 5.29 -7.20
C LEU A 168 8.72 3.86 -6.80
N SER A 169 8.05 2.86 -7.40
CA SER A 169 8.32 1.44 -7.16
C SER A 169 9.74 1.05 -7.57
N ALA A 170 10.20 1.44 -8.75
CA ALA A 170 11.56 1.14 -9.20
C ALA A 170 12.63 1.75 -8.27
N ARG A 171 12.41 2.99 -7.80
CA ARG A 171 13.28 3.65 -6.84
C ARG A 171 13.27 2.97 -5.47
N TRP A 172 12.08 2.57 -5.01
CA TRP A 172 11.94 1.81 -3.76
C TRP A 172 12.70 0.48 -3.84
N GLU A 173 12.49 -0.32 -4.88
CA GLU A 173 13.16 -1.61 -5.04
C GLU A 173 14.69 -1.50 -5.10
N ALA A 174 15.21 -0.41 -5.70
CA ALA A 174 16.66 -0.17 -5.75
C ALA A 174 17.31 0.07 -4.37
N HIS A 175 16.53 0.52 -3.38
CA HIS A 175 17.02 0.88 -2.04
C HIS A 175 16.22 0.18 -0.92
N ARG A 176 15.44 -0.83 -1.26
CA ARG A 176 14.44 -1.44 -0.42
C ARG A 176 14.98 -1.83 0.96
N GLN A 177 16.05 -2.60 0.99
CA GLN A 177 16.59 -3.12 2.25
C GLN A 177 17.01 -2.01 3.22
N ASP A 178 17.68 -0.98 2.71
CA ASP A 178 18.13 0.15 3.54
C ASP A 178 16.95 0.98 4.06
N TRP A 179 15.98 1.26 3.20
CA TRP A 179 14.82 2.07 3.57
C TRP A 179 13.87 1.34 4.50
N GLU A 180 13.63 0.06 4.29
CA GLU A 180 12.84 -0.77 5.22
C GLU A 180 13.52 -0.89 6.59
N ALA A 181 14.85 -1.07 6.62
CA ALA A 181 15.60 -1.06 7.86
C ALA A 181 15.48 0.27 8.60
N GLN A 182 15.55 1.40 7.88
CA GLN A 182 15.35 2.73 8.48
C GLN A 182 13.92 2.90 9.00
N LEU A 183 12.90 2.51 8.23
CA LEU A 183 11.49 2.63 8.66
C LEU A 183 11.23 1.86 9.95
N ARG A 184 11.79 0.65 10.10
CA ARG A 184 11.66 -0.15 11.32
C ARG A 184 12.25 0.55 12.56
N THR A 185 13.23 1.45 12.40
CA THR A 185 13.77 2.22 13.54
C THR A 185 12.82 3.28 14.08
N PHE A 186 11.79 3.66 13.30
CA PHE A 186 10.78 4.64 13.68
C PHE A 186 9.49 4.00 14.16
N GLU A 187 9.38 2.67 14.12
CA GLU A 187 8.19 1.99 14.60
C GLU A 187 8.19 1.97 16.13
N ASP A 188 7.06 2.43 16.68
CA ASP A 188 6.80 2.39 18.11
C ASP A 188 5.98 1.12 18.42
N VAL A 189 6.45 0.32 19.38
CA VAL A 189 5.73 -0.86 19.86
C VAL A 189 4.96 -0.46 21.11
N PRO A 190 3.61 -0.40 21.07
CA PRO A 190 2.80 -0.03 22.22
C PRO A 190 3.13 -0.89 23.44
N THR A 191 3.37 -0.27 24.59
CA THR A 191 3.75 -0.97 25.83
C THR A 191 2.66 -1.90 26.37
N GLU A 192 1.41 -1.61 26.08
CA GLU A 192 0.22 -2.40 26.40
C GLU A 192 0.02 -3.62 25.49
N ALA A 193 0.79 -3.74 24.42
CA ALA A 193 0.69 -4.89 23.53
C ALA A 193 1.11 -6.18 24.24
N THR A 194 0.26 -7.20 24.14
CA THR A 194 0.51 -8.56 24.70
C THR A 194 0.63 -9.60 23.61
N THR A 195 0.05 -9.34 22.43
CA THR A 195 -0.03 -10.31 21.34
C THR A 195 0.38 -9.68 20.00
N LEU A 196 1.25 -10.37 19.29
CA LEU A 196 1.65 -10.09 17.91
C LEU A 196 0.99 -11.11 17.00
N VAL A 197 0.19 -10.64 16.03
CA VAL A 197 -0.43 -11.49 15.02
C VAL A 197 0.25 -11.25 13.68
N VAL A 198 0.83 -12.29 13.10
CA VAL A 198 1.39 -12.27 11.75
C VAL A 198 0.49 -13.06 10.81
N SER A 199 0.03 -12.43 9.72
CA SER A 199 -0.78 -13.10 8.72
C SER A 199 -0.18 -13.01 7.32
N LEU A 200 -0.44 -14.05 6.53
CA LEU A 200 -0.04 -14.14 5.12
C LEU A 200 -1.20 -14.68 4.29
N ASP A 201 -1.50 -13.97 3.22
CA ASP A 201 -2.58 -14.29 2.28
C ASP A 201 -2.19 -13.91 0.85
N GLY A 202 -3.08 -14.11 -0.09
CA GLY A 202 -2.92 -13.73 -1.49
C GLY A 202 -4.23 -13.34 -2.14
N VAL A 203 -4.19 -12.26 -2.92
CA VAL A 203 -5.34 -11.78 -3.68
C VAL A 203 -5.08 -11.97 -5.17
N LEU A 204 -6.00 -12.65 -5.87
CA LEU A 204 -5.94 -12.78 -7.32
C LEU A 204 -6.33 -11.46 -7.97
N ALA A 205 -5.39 -10.85 -8.70
CA ALA A 205 -5.60 -9.61 -9.43
C ALA A 205 -5.47 -9.83 -10.95
N PRO A 206 -6.32 -9.18 -11.78
CA PRO A 206 -6.16 -9.23 -13.22
C PRO A 206 -4.91 -8.46 -13.64
N MET A 207 -3.98 -9.14 -14.29
CA MET A 207 -2.74 -8.54 -14.76
C MET A 207 -2.80 -8.33 -16.27
N ARG A 208 -2.31 -7.17 -16.75
CA ARG A 208 -2.06 -7.02 -18.19
C ARG A 208 -1.00 -8.05 -18.59
N ASN A 209 -1.26 -8.82 -19.66
CA ASN A 209 -0.30 -9.77 -20.20
C ASN A 209 0.95 -9.00 -20.67
N THR A 210 1.91 -8.81 -19.81
CA THR A 210 3.30 -8.70 -20.22
C THR A 210 3.69 -10.12 -20.61
N ALA A 211 4.04 -10.35 -21.89
CA ALA A 211 4.62 -11.63 -22.29
C ALA A 211 5.79 -11.91 -21.32
N PRO A 212 5.85 -13.12 -20.71
CA PRO A 212 6.94 -13.44 -19.81
C PRO A 212 8.24 -13.24 -20.57
N ASP A 213 9.18 -12.52 -19.99
CA ASP A 213 10.54 -12.43 -20.52
C ASP A 213 11.04 -13.86 -20.74
N LYS A 214 11.43 -14.18 -21.97
CA LYS A 214 11.86 -15.53 -22.36
C LYS A 214 13.09 -16.05 -21.59
N ALA A 215 13.66 -15.25 -20.70
CA ALA A 215 14.82 -15.60 -19.88
C ALA A 215 14.50 -16.40 -18.61
N ASP A 216 13.24 -16.46 -18.17
CA ASP A 216 12.88 -17.04 -16.85
C ASP A 216 12.15 -18.40 -16.93
N LEU A 217 12.15 -19.07 -18.09
CA LEU A 217 11.42 -20.32 -18.32
C LEU A 217 12.18 -21.61 -17.94
N THR A 218 13.06 -21.59 -16.95
CA THR A 218 13.81 -22.79 -16.54
C THR A 218 13.28 -23.51 -15.29
N VAL A 219 12.18 -23.07 -14.71
CA VAL A 219 11.57 -23.77 -13.58
C VAL A 219 10.16 -24.22 -13.96
N THR A 220 9.90 -25.53 -13.85
CA THR A 220 8.58 -26.16 -13.95
C THR A 220 7.67 -25.67 -12.82
N GLU A 221 7.26 -24.41 -12.87
CA GLU A 221 6.28 -23.88 -11.96
C GLU A 221 4.87 -24.33 -12.38
N LYS A 222 4.13 -24.90 -11.43
CA LYS A 222 2.72 -25.22 -11.61
C LYS A 222 1.99 -23.94 -12.04
N GLN A 223 1.19 -24.04 -13.11
CA GLN A 223 0.35 -22.93 -13.56
C GLN A 223 -0.45 -22.34 -12.40
N PRO A 224 -0.56 -21.01 -12.31
CA PRO A 224 -1.34 -20.34 -11.26
C PRO A 224 -2.76 -20.89 -11.25
N THR A 225 -3.28 -21.19 -10.06
CA THR A 225 -4.62 -21.79 -9.82
C THR A 225 -5.74 -20.76 -9.91
N GLY A 226 -5.65 -19.78 -10.80
CA GLY A 226 -6.63 -18.71 -10.97
C GLY A 226 -7.19 -18.62 -12.40
N PRO A 227 -8.18 -17.74 -12.64
CA PRO A 227 -8.66 -17.45 -13.98
C PRO A 227 -7.53 -16.97 -14.89
N LYS A 228 -7.62 -17.27 -16.19
CA LYS A 228 -6.59 -16.85 -17.18
C LYS A 228 -6.39 -15.33 -17.14
N GLY A 229 -5.15 -14.88 -16.99
CA GLY A 229 -4.77 -13.47 -16.87
C GLY A 229 -4.80 -12.90 -15.45
N TYR A 230 -5.08 -13.74 -14.43
CA TYR A 230 -4.95 -13.36 -13.02
C TYR A 230 -3.65 -13.90 -12.44
N GLN A 231 -3.03 -13.10 -11.58
CA GLN A 231 -1.88 -13.52 -10.80
C GLN A 231 -2.09 -13.19 -9.32
N GLU A 232 -1.46 -13.93 -8.45
CA GLU A 232 -1.58 -13.73 -7.01
C GLU A 232 -0.66 -12.60 -6.54
N VAL A 233 -1.25 -11.56 -5.98
CA VAL A 233 -0.57 -10.49 -5.24
C VAL A 233 -0.44 -10.96 -3.80
N GLY A 234 0.78 -11.03 -3.29
CA GLY A 234 1.05 -11.40 -1.90
C GLY A 234 0.61 -10.29 -0.95
N CYS A 235 -0.13 -10.65 0.10
CA CYS A 235 -0.58 -9.74 1.15
C CYS A 235 -0.14 -10.28 2.52
N GLY A 236 0.51 -9.44 3.32
CA GLY A 236 0.91 -9.76 4.68
C GLY A 236 0.47 -8.69 5.66
N THR A 237 0.14 -9.06 6.88
CA THR A 237 -0.10 -8.09 7.95
C THR A 237 0.58 -8.52 9.23
N ILE A 238 1.05 -7.53 9.98
CA ILE A 238 1.49 -7.69 11.36
C ILE A 238 0.66 -6.75 12.18
N SER A 239 -0.03 -7.25 13.20
CA SER A 239 -0.83 -6.45 14.11
C SER A 239 -0.51 -6.73 15.57
N LEU A 240 -0.56 -5.69 16.38
CA LEU A 240 -0.36 -5.74 17.82
C LEU A 240 -1.71 -5.58 18.51
N HIS A 241 -1.94 -6.40 19.52
CA HIS A 241 -3.18 -6.41 20.30
C HIS A 241 -2.85 -6.35 21.80
N ASP A 242 -3.75 -5.74 22.57
CA ASP A 242 -3.70 -5.73 24.02
C ASP A 242 -4.23 -7.05 24.64
N ALA A 243 -4.36 -7.07 25.97
CA ALA A 243 -4.86 -8.23 26.71
C ALA A 243 -6.34 -8.52 26.46
N GLU A 244 -7.11 -7.51 26.10
CA GLU A 244 -8.55 -7.60 25.77
C GLU A 244 -8.78 -8.03 24.32
N GLY A 245 -7.70 -8.11 23.51
CA GLY A 245 -7.75 -8.47 22.09
C GLY A 245 -8.06 -7.28 21.18
N GLU A 246 -8.08 -6.05 21.71
CA GLU A 246 -8.25 -4.85 20.92
C GLU A 246 -6.99 -4.55 20.11
N ARG A 247 -7.19 -4.16 18.86
CA ARG A 247 -6.09 -3.89 17.95
C ARG A 247 -5.48 -2.52 18.16
N LEU A 248 -4.24 -2.48 18.57
CA LEU A 248 -3.46 -1.25 18.82
C LEU A 248 -2.82 -0.70 17.55
N GLN A 249 -2.16 -1.56 16.78
CA GLN A 249 -1.40 -1.18 15.58
C GLN A 249 -1.48 -2.25 14.51
N THR A 250 -1.32 -1.84 13.24
CA THR A 250 -1.22 -2.79 12.11
C THR A 250 -0.30 -2.24 11.04
N VAL A 251 0.71 -3.01 10.68
CA VAL A 251 1.53 -2.82 9.48
C VAL A 251 1.02 -3.75 8.38
N ARG A 252 0.91 -3.25 7.15
CA ARG A 252 0.41 -4.00 6.00
C ARG A 252 1.45 -4.01 4.90
N TYR A 253 1.68 -5.18 4.37
CA TYR A 253 2.58 -5.41 3.24
C TYR A 253 1.80 -5.92 2.05
N GLY A 254 2.17 -5.45 0.85
CA GLY A 254 1.66 -5.94 -0.41
C GLY A 254 2.81 -6.07 -1.40
N ARG A 255 2.90 -7.21 -2.08
CA ARG A 255 3.89 -7.43 -3.13
C ARG A 255 3.23 -7.86 -4.42
N MET A 256 3.70 -7.28 -5.52
CA MET A 256 3.35 -7.74 -6.86
C MET A 256 3.69 -9.23 -7.00
N PRO A 257 3.05 -9.95 -7.95
CA PRO A 257 3.31 -11.36 -8.13
C PRO A 257 4.80 -11.68 -8.22
N GLU A 258 5.27 -12.52 -7.33
CA GLU A 258 6.66 -12.99 -7.25
C GLU A 258 6.71 -14.48 -6.91
N SER A 259 7.84 -15.13 -7.23
CA SER A 259 8.01 -16.54 -6.91
C SER A 259 8.00 -16.78 -5.41
N LYS A 260 7.08 -17.64 -4.93
CA LYS A 260 6.95 -18.06 -3.53
C LYS A 260 6.79 -16.92 -2.51
N LYS A 261 6.39 -15.73 -2.94
CA LYS A 261 6.27 -14.54 -2.07
C LYS A 261 7.59 -14.24 -1.31
N ALA A 262 8.74 -14.41 -1.98
CA ALA A 262 10.04 -14.45 -1.31
C ALA A 262 10.35 -13.13 -0.60
N THR A 263 10.22 -11.98 -1.29
CA THR A 263 10.52 -10.68 -0.68
C THR A 263 9.49 -10.28 0.38
N LEU A 264 8.21 -10.64 0.21
CA LEU A 264 7.18 -10.44 1.22
C LEU A 264 7.48 -11.25 2.51
N CYS A 265 7.93 -12.50 2.35
CA CYS A 265 8.29 -13.34 3.48
C CYS A 265 9.51 -12.81 4.24
N GLU A 266 10.52 -12.30 3.51
CA GLU A 266 11.69 -11.65 4.12
C GLU A 266 11.30 -10.41 4.93
N GLU A 267 10.40 -9.59 4.41
CA GLU A 267 9.90 -8.39 5.11
C GLU A 267 9.13 -8.74 6.38
N LEU A 268 8.19 -9.68 6.28
CA LEU A 268 7.41 -10.12 7.44
C LEU A 268 8.31 -10.71 8.54
N GLU A 269 9.32 -11.49 8.15
CA GLU A 269 10.27 -12.05 9.11
C GLU A 269 11.11 -10.96 9.80
N ALA A 270 11.66 -10.03 9.04
CA ALA A 270 12.45 -8.92 9.59
C ALA A 270 11.64 -8.02 10.52
N GLU A 271 10.38 -7.77 10.18
CA GLU A 271 9.46 -6.97 10.99
C GLU A 271 9.11 -7.66 12.32
N VAL A 272 8.75 -8.95 12.26
CA VAL A 272 8.48 -9.75 13.47
C VAL A 272 9.69 -9.76 14.40
N GLN A 273 10.90 -9.93 13.84
CA GLN A 273 12.14 -9.90 14.64
C GLN A 273 12.40 -8.54 15.26
N ALA A 274 12.17 -7.44 14.54
CA ALA A 274 12.33 -6.09 15.05
C ALA A 274 11.38 -5.80 16.23
N ILE A 275 10.10 -6.16 16.11
CA ILE A 275 9.11 -6.01 17.17
C ILE A 275 9.48 -6.85 18.40
N LEU A 276 9.84 -8.11 18.20
CA LEU A 276 10.21 -9.01 19.30
C LEU A 276 11.54 -8.63 19.98
N ALA A 277 12.44 -7.94 19.26
CA ALA A 277 13.66 -7.38 19.88
C ALA A 277 13.33 -6.24 20.86
N VAL A 278 12.30 -5.44 20.59
CA VAL A 278 11.80 -4.38 21.48
C VAL A 278 10.97 -4.97 22.63
N GLN A 279 10.06 -5.91 22.32
CA GLN A 279 9.14 -6.50 23.30
C GLN A 279 9.14 -8.04 23.23
N PRO A 280 10.12 -8.71 23.85
CA PRO A 280 10.33 -10.15 23.70
C PRO A 280 9.32 -11.03 24.44
N ARG A 281 8.35 -10.44 25.14
CA ARG A 281 7.31 -11.16 25.91
C ARG A 281 6.00 -11.29 25.15
N LEU A 282 5.91 -10.75 23.93
CA LEU A 282 4.70 -10.88 23.13
C LEU A 282 4.41 -12.34 22.79
N ARG A 283 3.15 -12.74 22.94
CA ARG A 283 2.63 -13.98 22.38
C ARG A 283 2.55 -13.82 20.85
N VAL A 284 2.92 -14.85 20.09
CA VAL A 284 2.89 -14.79 18.61
C VAL A 284 1.75 -15.66 18.08
N VAL A 285 0.83 -15.06 17.34
CA VAL A 285 -0.24 -15.77 16.61
C VAL A 285 0.08 -15.73 15.13
N LYS A 286 0.22 -16.90 14.51
CA LYS A 286 0.41 -17.09 13.08
C LYS A 286 -0.94 -17.39 12.45
N LEU A 287 -1.41 -16.51 11.56
CA LEU A 287 -2.75 -16.57 10.98
C LEU A 287 -2.68 -16.71 9.46
N ALA A 288 -3.35 -17.70 8.90
CA ALA A 288 -3.54 -17.83 7.45
C ALA A 288 -4.78 -18.64 7.12
N ASP A 289 -5.13 -18.66 5.83
CA ASP A 289 -6.07 -19.61 5.25
C ASP A 289 -5.53 -21.07 5.29
N GLY A 290 -6.17 -21.98 4.60
CA GLY A 290 -5.70 -23.37 4.49
C GLY A 290 -4.56 -23.62 3.50
N ALA A 291 -4.02 -22.58 2.82
CA ALA A 291 -3.02 -22.72 1.78
C ALA A 291 -1.69 -23.29 2.30
N ARG A 292 -1.16 -24.31 1.63
CA ARG A 292 0.06 -25.01 2.07
C ARG A 292 1.30 -24.13 2.04
N ASP A 293 1.39 -23.23 1.08
CA ASP A 293 2.59 -22.40 0.89
C ASP A 293 2.66 -21.31 1.96
N ASN A 294 1.52 -20.71 2.33
CA ASN A 294 1.44 -19.77 3.46
C ASN A 294 1.89 -20.45 4.76
N TRP A 295 1.40 -21.65 5.02
CA TRP A 295 1.79 -22.42 6.21
C TRP A 295 3.23 -22.93 6.20
N ARG A 296 3.83 -23.16 5.01
CA ARG A 296 5.24 -23.51 4.92
C ARG A 296 6.11 -22.36 5.43
N PHE A 297 5.81 -21.13 5.03
CA PHE A 297 6.50 -19.95 5.53
C PHE A 297 6.25 -19.72 7.01
N LEU A 298 4.99 -19.62 7.44
CA LEU A 298 4.64 -19.31 8.84
C LEU A 298 5.24 -20.31 9.86
N ARG A 299 5.37 -21.59 9.48
CA ARG A 299 6.04 -22.58 10.31
C ARG A 299 7.56 -22.41 10.37
N ALA A 300 8.15 -21.99 9.26
CA ALA A 300 9.58 -21.77 9.15
C ALA A 300 10.00 -20.38 9.66
N LEU A 301 9.03 -19.50 9.98
CA LEU A 301 9.25 -18.13 10.42
C LEU A 301 10.21 -18.09 11.62
N ASN A 302 11.36 -17.46 11.41
CA ASN A 302 12.34 -17.26 12.45
C ASN A 302 11.97 -16.06 13.32
N LEU A 303 11.65 -16.31 14.58
CA LEU A 303 11.24 -15.26 15.53
C LEU A 303 12.43 -14.49 16.13
N GLY A 304 13.67 -14.80 15.75
CA GLY A 304 14.86 -14.15 16.31
C GLY A 304 15.18 -14.56 17.75
N VAL A 305 14.46 -15.52 18.32
CA VAL A 305 14.63 -16.04 19.67
C VAL A 305 14.70 -17.56 19.67
N PRO A 306 15.34 -18.20 20.67
CA PRO A 306 15.37 -19.65 20.79
C PRO A 306 13.97 -20.27 20.86
N ALA A 307 13.81 -21.43 20.24
CA ALA A 307 12.55 -22.17 20.24
C ALA A 307 12.05 -22.44 21.68
N GLY A 308 10.78 -22.18 21.94
CA GLY A 308 10.14 -22.39 23.24
C GLY A 308 10.25 -21.21 24.23
N GLN A 309 10.93 -20.11 23.87
CA GLN A 309 10.96 -18.91 24.70
C GLN A 309 9.72 -18.02 24.50
N ILE A 310 9.07 -18.14 23.36
CA ILE A 310 7.85 -17.38 23.03
C ILE A 310 6.70 -18.36 22.85
N GLU A 311 5.57 -18.06 23.48
CA GLU A 311 4.31 -18.76 23.20
C GLU A 311 3.85 -18.44 21.78
N SER A 312 3.65 -19.48 20.96
CA SER A 312 3.28 -19.32 19.55
C SER A 312 2.09 -20.24 19.19
N TRP A 313 1.09 -19.64 18.53
CA TRP A 313 -0.12 -20.31 18.08
C TRP A 313 -0.26 -20.27 16.56
N ASP A 314 -0.51 -21.43 15.96
CA ASP A 314 -0.86 -21.57 14.55
C ASP A 314 -2.40 -21.59 14.43
N ILE A 315 -3.01 -20.58 13.82
CA ILE A 315 -4.47 -20.45 13.72
C ILE A 315 -4.89 -20.29 12.26
N VAL A 316 -5.81 -21.14 11.81
CA VAL A 316 -6.52 -20.93 10.53
C VAL A 316 -7.53 -19.81 10.71
N ASP A 317 -7.64 -18.92 9.72
CA ASP A 317 -8.62 -17.84 9.72
C ASP A 317 -10.04 -18.39 9.98
N PHE A 318 -10.67 -17.85 11.02
CA PHE A 318 -12.00 -18.30 11.46
C PHE A 318 -13.09 -18.05 10.42
N TYR A 319 -13.02 -16.92 9.72
CA TYR A 319 -14.00 -16.60 8.69
C TYR A 319 -13.84 -17.49 7.48
N HIS A 320 -12.61 -17.81 7.09
CA HIS A 320 -12.34 -18.77 6.03
C HIS A 320 -12.82 -20.19 6.40
N ALA A 321 -12.64 -20.61 7.65
CA ALA A 321 -13.22 -21.86 8.14
C ALA A 321 -14.75 -21.83 8.12
N CYS A 322 -15.36 -20.69 8.44
CA CYS A 322 -16.82 -20.49 8.34
C CYS A 322 -17.32 -20.57 6.89
N ASP A 323 -16.57 -20.08 5.91
CA ASP A 323 -16.95 -20.19 4.48
C ASP A 323 -16.97 -21.65 4.03
N HIS A 324 -15.96 -22.44 4.40
CA HIS A 324 -15.96 -23.89 4.17
C HIS A 324 -17.14 -24.60 4.84
N LEU A 325 -17.45 -24.22 6.08
CA LEU A 325 -18.62 -24.75 6.80
C LEU A 325 -19.92 -24.38 6.08
N LYS A 326 -20.05 -23.15 5.65
CA LYS A 326 -21.21 -22.66 4.90
C LYS A 326 -21.39 -23.43 3.60
N HIS A 327 -20.33 -23.58 2.80
CA HIS A 327 -20.38 -24.37 1.56
C HIS A 327 -20.85 -25.80 1.81
N ALA A 328 -20.34 -26.46 2.85
CA ALA A 328 -20.78 -27.81 3.21
C ALA A 328 -22.27 -27.85 3.54
N LEU A 329 -22.78 -26.88 4.28
CA LEU A 329 -24.19 -26.84 4.69
C LEU A 329 -25.12 -26.47 3.51
N ASP A 330 -24.67 -25.60 2.59
CA ASP A 330 -25.39 -25.28 1.37
C ASP A 330 -25.53 -26.51 0.45
N VAL A 331 -24.51 -27.35 0.38
CA VAL A 331 -24.61 -28.66 -0.33
C VAL A 331 -25.62 -29.60 0.35
N ILE A 332 -25.71 -29.60 1.70
CA ILE A 332 -26.60 -30.48 2.46
C ILE A 332 -28.06 -30.02 2.39
N TRP A 333 -28.29 -28.72 2.62
CA TRP A 333 -29.64 -28.17 2.84
C TRP A 333 -30.15 -27.29 1.69
N GLY A 334 -29.29 -26.87 0.78
CA GLY A 334 -29.54 -25.87 -0.22
C GLY A 334 -29.20 -24.45 0.29
N GLU A 335 -28.84 -23.58 -0.64
CA GLU A 335 -28.53 -22.17 -0.35
C GLU A 335 -29.74 -21.44 0.27
N HIS A 336 -29.46 -20.60 1.25
CA HIS A 336 -30.43 -19.70 1.91
C HIS A 336 -31.61 -20.40 2.60
N THR A 337 -31.57 -21.72 2.85
CA THR A 337 -32.65 -22.40 3.56
C THR A 337 -32.63 -22.07 5.06
N PRO A 338 -33.80 -21.87 5.72
CA PRO A 338 -33.86 -21.60 7.16
C PRO A 338 -33.14 -22.64 8.01
N LYS A 339 -33.24 -23.92 7.58
CA LYS A 339 -32.58 -25.05 8.26
C LYS A 339 -31.07 -25.01 8.11
N GLY A 340 -30.56 -24.66 6.93
CA GLY A 340 -29.12 -24.46 6.66
C GLY A 340 -28.54 -23.31 7.48
N GLN A 341 -29.25 -22.17 7.52
CA GLN A 341 -28.87 -20.99 8.31
C GLN A 341 -28.83 -21.31 9.83
N ALA A 342 -29.84 -21.96 10.36
CA ALA A 342 -29.86 -22.33 11.78
C ALA A 342 -28.73 -23.30 12.15
N GLU A 343 -28.43 -24.29 11.30
CA GLU A 343 -27.34 -25.23 11.53
C GLU A 343 -25.98 -24.55 11.38
N PHE A 344 -25.84 -23.64 10.44
CA PHE A 344 -24.62 -22.80 10.30
C PHE A 344 -24.36 -21.98 11.56
N ALA A 345 -25.37 -21.25 12.06
CA ALA A 345 -25.25 -20.47 13.28
C ALA A 345 -24.81 -21.35 14.47
N ARG A 346 -25.47 -22.52 14.65
CA ARG A 346 -25.14 -23.47 15.73
C ARG A 346 -23.70 -23.97 15.63
N LEU A 347 -23.27 -24.44 14.46
CA LEU A 347 -21.93 -25.01 14.28
C LEU A 347 -20.85 -23.95 14.32
N LYS A 348 -21.11 -22.73 13.83
CA LYS A 348 -20.22 -21.57 13.93
C LYS A 348 -19.95 -21.22 15.40
N THR A 349 -20.98 -21.15 16.23
CA THR A 349 -20.85 -20.95 17.69
C THR A 349 -20.04 -22.06 18.34
N LEU A 350 -20.35 -23.32 18.05
CA LEU A 350 -19.57 -24.46 18.55
C LEU A 350 -18.10 -24.40 18.14
N LEU A 351 -17.82 -24.08 16.88
CA LEU A 351 -16.44 -23.96 16.36
C LEU A 351 -15.64 -22.88 17.11
N LYS A 352 -16.29 -21.79 17.50
CA LYS A 352 -15.65 -20.68 18.19
C LYS A 352 -15.49 -20.90 19.70
N GLU A 353 -16.54 -21.47 20.36
CA GLU A 353 -16.70 -21.39 21.82
C GLU A 353 -16.48 -22.71 22.53
N ALA A 354 -16.47 -23.86 21.82
CA ALA A 354 -16.28 -25.16 22.43
C ALA A 354 -14.88 -25.71 22.20
N ASP A 355 -14.27 -26.31 23.23
CA ASP A 355 -12.95 -26.95 23.14
C ASP A 355 -12.90 -28.04 22.07
N ASP A 356 -13.98 -28.81 21.93
CA ASP A 356 -14.17 -29.85 20.92
C ASP A 356 -14.94 -29.39 19.68
N GLY A 357 -15.01 -28.10 19.45
CA GLY A 357 -15.84 -27.48 18.40
C GLY A 357 -15.53 -28.00 17.00
N VAL A 358 -14.26 -28.10 16.64
CA VAL A 358 -13.83 -28.62 15.34
C VAL A 358 -14.16 -30.13 15.18
N GLU A 359 -14.00 -30.93 16.24
CA GLU A 359 -14.34 -32.35 16.24
C GLU A 359 -15.83 -32.55 15.98
N ARG A 360 -16.71 -31.75 16.59
CA ARG A 360 -18.17 -31.81 16.36
C ARG A 360 -18.53 -31.41 14.93
N VAL A 361 -17.85 -30.40 14.35
CA VAL A 361 -18.03 -30.07 12.92
C VAL A 361 -17.62 -31.27 12.05
N ILE A 362 -16.44 -31.86 12.29
CA ILE A 362 -15.92 -33.00 11.54
C ILE A 362 -16.89 -34.20 11.65
N GLU A 363 -17.42 -34.51 12.83
CA GLU A 363 -18.38 -35.61 13.03
C GLU A 363 -19.69 -35.35 12.28
N THR A 364 -20.20 -34.12 12.34
CA THR A 364 -21.40 -33.71 11.60
C THR A 364 -21.22 -33.92 10.10
N LEU A 365 -20.10 -33.40 9.53
CA LEU A 365 -19.79 -33.52 8.11
C LEU A 365 -19.56 -35.00 7.72
N ARG A 366 -18.86 -35.82 8.55
CA ARG A 366 -18.65 -37.24 8.32
C ARG A 366 -19.96 -38.02 8.24
N TYR A 367 -20.91 -37.72 9.13
CA TYR A 367 -22.25 -38.35 9.08
C TYR A 367 -23.00 -38.00 7.78
N ARG A 368 -22.89 -36.76 7.30
CA ARG A 368 -23.52 -36.30 6.05
C ARG A 368 -22.90 -36.91 4.81
N VAL A 369 -21.56 -37.01 4.78
CA VAL A 369 -20.80 -37.65 3.67
C VAL A 369 -21.27 -39.09 3.48
N ARG A 370 -21.45 -39.86 4.58
CA ARG A 370 -21.93 -41.28 4.50
C ARG A 370 -23.32 -41.42 3.84
N LYS A 371 -24.15 -40.36 3.90
CA LYS A 371 -25.50 -40.35 3.34
C LYS A 371 -25.61 -39.71 1.97
N ALA A 372 -24.59 -38.95 1.55
CA ALA A 372 -24.56 -38.30 0.26
C ALA A 372 -24.05 -39.24 -0.84
N LYS A 373 -24.55 -39.04 -2.08
CA LYS A 373 -24.13 -39.81 -3.26
C LYS A 373 -23.77 -38.86 -4.41
N GLY A 374 -22.92 -39.32 -5.33
CA GLY A 374 -22.54 -38.61 -6.52
C GLY A 374 -21.85 -37.28 -6.21
N HIS A 375 -22.03 -36.27 -7.04
CA HIS A 375 -21.37 -34.97 -6.97
C HIS A 375 -21.50 -34.27 -5.60
N LYS A 376 -22.66 -34.39 -4.92
CA LYS A 376 -22.83 -33.86 -3.55
C LYS A 376 -21.90 -34.54 -2.54
N GLY A 377 -21.69 -35.83 -2.69
CA GLY A 377 -20.76 -36.60 -1.85
C GLY A 377 -19.30 -36.10 -2.04
N GLU A 378 -18.90 -35.89 -3.27
CA GLU A 378 -17.55 -35.36 -3.61
C GLU A 378 -17.30 -33.98 -3.02
N GLN A 379 -18.26 -33.05 -3.16
CA GLN A 379 -18.18 -31.72 -2.56
C GLN A 379 -18.04 -31.78 -1.03
N LEU A 380 -18.87 -32.58 -0.36
CA LEU A 380 -18.79 -32.75 1.09
C LEU A 380 -17.49 -33.41 1.56
N ILE A 381 -16.92 -34.33 0.79
CA ILE A 381 -15.61 -34.94 1.09
C ILE A 381 -14.51 -33.87 1.04
N LYS A 382 -14.59 -32.96 0.10
CA LYS A 382 -13.61 -31.83 -0.01
C LYS A 382 -13.65 -30.99 1.27
N GLU A 383 -14.82 -30.55 1.71
CA GLU A 383 -14.99 -29.73 2.90
C GLU A 383 -14.59 -30.49 4.18
N LEU A 384 -15.01 -31.75 4.34
CA LEU A 384 -14.57 -32.61 5.43
C LEU A 384 -13.04 -32.75 5.47
N THR A 385 -12.40 -32.91 4.31
CA THR A 385 -10.95 -33.05 4.20
C THR A 385 -10.25 -31.77 4.65
N TYR A 386 -10.79 -30.57 4.31
CA TYR A 386 -10.30 -29.30 4.81
C TYR A 386 -10.29 -29.27 6.34
N PHE A 387 -11.43 -29.49 7.00
CA PHE A 387 -11.50 -29.49 8.48
C PHE A 387 -10.56 -30.50 9.11
N ARG A 388 -10.47 -31.72 8.57
CA ARG A 388 -9.55 -32.76 9.07
C ARG A 388 -8.08 -32.34 8.97
N ASN A 389 -7.69 -31.73 7.86
CA ASN A 389 -6.31 -31.30 7.62
C ASN A 389 -5.91 -30.12 8.48
N GLN A 390 -6.86 -29.22 8.77
CA GLN A 390 -6.61 -27.98 9.51
C GLN A 390 -6.99 -28.05 11.00
N ARG A 391 -7.56 -29.17 11.47
CA ARG A 391 -8.09 -29.31 12.86
C ARG A 391 -7.11 -28.86 13.94
N HIS A 392 -5.83 -29.11 13.76
CA HIS A 392 -4.76 -28.74 14.70
C HIS A 392 -4.42 -27.24 14.73
N ARG A 393 -5.11 -26.42 13.96
CA ARG A 393 -5.03 -24.96 13.90
C ARG A 393 -6.38 -24.30 14.16
N MET A 394 -7.36 -25.03 14.63
CA MET A 394 -8.71 -24.52 14.89
C MET A 394 -9.01 -24.50 16.40
N HIS A 395 -8.04 -24.03 17.19
CA HIS A 395 -8.13 -23.90 18.65
C HIS A 395 -8.73 -22.55 19.07
N TYR A 396 -9.82 -22.13 18.41
CA TYR A 396 -10.39 -20.78 18.58
C TYR A 396 -10.78 -20.48 20.03
N HIS A 397 -11.43 -21.43 20.72
CA HIS A 397 -11.81 -21.27 22.12
C HIS A 397 -10.60 -21.00 23.01
N GLN A 398 -9.54 -21.79 22.86
CA GLN A 398 -8.33 -21.65 23.67
C GLN A 398 -7.63 -20.29 23.45
N VAL A 399 -7.58 -19.81 22.21
CA VAL A 399 -6.99 -18.51 21.88
C VAL A 399 -7.83 -17.34 22.42
N CYS A 400 -9.16 -17.45 22.35
CA CYS A 400 -10.06 -16.42 22.87
C CYS A 400 -10.13 -16.39 24.41
N THR A 401 -9.75 -17.46 25.10
CA THR A 401 -9.80 -17.57 26.57
C THR A 401 -8.43 -17.54 27.22
N ALA A 402 -7.36 -17.56 26.45
CA ALA A 402 -5.99 -17.46 26.96
C ALA A 402 -5.78 -16.07 27.59
N PRO A 403 -5.25 -16.00 28.84
CA PRO A 403 -5.06 -14.76 29.58
C PRO A 403 -4.03 -13.83 28.93
#